data_3ae1fa0e6d1324778adbe565aa5b511e
#
_entry.id   3ae1fa0e6d1324778adbe565aa5b511e
#
_cell.length_a   1.000
_cell.length_b   1.000
_cell.length_c   1.000
_cell.angle_alpha   90.00
_cell.angle_beta   90.00
_cell.angle_gamma   90.00
#
_symmetry.space_group_name_H-M   'P 1'
#
loop_
_entity.id
_entity.type
_entity.pdbx_description
1 polymer ?
#
loop_
_entity_poly.entity_id
_entity_poly.type
_entity_poly.pdbx_seq_one_letter_code
_entity_poly.pdbx_strand_id
1 'polypeptide(L)'
;SLDQLENISWGDISYTEVDSNGNQISYTYANYYDRFNDQPELSTKTGWWKNTTVKSLISPRAAVAYPISDKGVIHFAYGYFFKIPDFSLLYDETDYKLSETGSNFGIFGNPDLEPETTVSYELGLKQEIAANTRFELKAFYRDARNYVSSGIPIDLGDGKAYYTFVNKDYSNSRGIIATIYRRFSNLLGGQLDYTYQVAEGANSNPVEEFGAVLAGNE
;
A
#
# COMPACT_ATOMS: atom_id res chain seq x y z
N SER A 1 7.29 -8.87 -25.07
CA SER A 1 8.16 -9.58 -24.14
C SER A 1 7.99 -9.00 -22.75
N LEU A 2 8.21 -9.78 -21.72
CA LEU A 2 8.10 -9.34 -20.30
C LEU A 2 8.98 -8.12 -20.00
N ASP A 3 10.08 -7.95 -20.70
CA ASP A 3 11.00 -6.80 -20.57
C ASP A 3 10.36 -5.46 -20.94
N GLN A 4 9.23 -5.46 -21.63
CA GLN A 4 8.50 -4.24 -21.97
C GLN A 4 7.48 -3.83 -20.91
N LEU A 5 7.04 -4.77 -20.06
CA LEU A 5 6.08 -4.50 -19.00
C LEU A 5 6.71 -3.85 -17.77
N GLU A 6 8.03 -4.00 -17.58
CA GLU A 6 8.74 -3.47 -16.42
C GLU A 6 8.90 -1.94 -16.40
N ASN A 7 8.53 -1.27 -17.48
CA ASN A 7 8.84 0.15 -17.70
C ASN A 7 7.65 1.06 -17.96
N ILE A 8 6.41 0.61 -17.67
CA ILE A 8 5.23 1.44 -17.90
C ILE A 8 5.02 2.40 -16.73
N SER A 9 5.28 3.65 -16.94
CA SER A 9 4.73 4.73 -16.14
C SER A 9 3.78 5.54 -17.01
N TRP A 10 2.62 5.78 -16.47
CA TRP A 10 1.61 6.62 -17.08
C TRP A 10 1.95 8.08 -16.79
N GLY A 11 2.43 8.79 -17.77
CA GLY A 11 2.62 10.23 -17.74
C GLY A 11 2.07 10.84 -19.02
N ASP A 12 1.65 12.08 -18.97
CA ASP A 12 1.29 12.85 -20.15
C ASP A 12 2.44 12.77 -21.14
N ILE A 13 2.17 12.25 -22.33
CA ILE A 13 3.18 12.19 -23.36
C ILE A 13 2.81 13.20 -24.41
N SER A 14 3.60 14.26 -24.47
CA SER A 14 3.54 15.27 -25.52
C SER A 14 4.32 14.79 -26.73
N TYR A 15 3.69 14.85 -27.87
CA TYR A 15 4.28 14.55 -29.16
C TYR A 15 4.09 15.75 -30.06
N THR A 16 5.15 16.14 -30.73
CA THR A 16 5.13 17.29 -31.67
C THR A 16 5.38 16.79 -33.06
N GLU A 17 4.46 17.06 -33.96
CA GLU A 17 4.54 16.76 -35.37
C GLU A 17 4.61 18.07 -36.21
N VAL A 18 5.24 18.01 -37.34
CA VAL A 18 5.23 19.13 -38.28
C VAL A 18 4.27 18.80 -39.41
N ASP A 19 3.25 19.62 -39.60
CA ASP A 19 2.27 19.43 -40.66
C ASP A 19 2.90 19.69 -42.04
N SER A 20 2.16 19.37 -43.12
CA SER A 20 2.59 19.58 -44.48
C SER A 20 2.88 21.05 -44.84
N ASN A 21 2.49 22.00 -43.99
CA ASN A 21 2.70 23.42 -44.11
C ASN A 21 3.87 23.94 -43.27
N GLY A 22 4.55 23.05 -42.54
CA GLY A 22 5.67 23.39 -41.68
C GLY A 22 5.31 23.91 -40.30
N ASN A 23 4.02 23.82 -39.87
CA ASN A 23 3.58 24.20 -38.53
C ASN A 23 3.83 23.07 -37.56
N GLN A 24 4.29 23.40 -36.38
CA GLN A 24 4.39 22.43 -35.26
C GLN A 24 3.04 22.27 -34.61
N ILE A 25 2.52 21.03 -34.62
CA ILE A 25 1.30 20.63 -33.92
C ILE A 25 1.71 19.73 -32.76
N SER A 26 1.41 20.17 -31.56
CA SER A 26 1.64 19.36 -30.35
C SER A 26 0.38 18.61 -30.00
N TYR A 27 0.49 17.30 -29.88
CA TYR A 27 -0.55 16.42 -29.36
C TYR A 27 -0.15 15.97 -27.97
N THR A 28 -1.08 16.06 -27.03
CA THR A 28 -0.92 15.47 -25.72
C THR A 28 -1.88 14.29 -25.62
N TYR A 29 -1.33 13.09 -25.62
CA TYR A 29 -2.14 11.89 -25.48
C TYR A 29 -2.21 11.52 -24.01
N ALA A 30 -3.39 11.52 -23.53
CA ALA A 30 -3.70 11.24 -22.16
C ALA A 30 -3.80 9.75 -21.84
N ASN A 31 -3.89 8.92 -22.85
CA ASN A 31 -3.98 7.49 -22.63
C ASN A 31 -3.29 6.68 -23.74
N TYR A 32 -2.93 5.45 -23.36
CA TYR A 32 -2.26 4.49 -24.20
C TYR A 32 -3.07 4.11 -25.45
N TYR A 33 -4.40 3.99 -25.29
CA TYR A 33 -5.29 3.49 -26.33
C TYR A 33 -5.47 4.49 -27.49
N ASP A 34 -5.71 5.75 -27.21
CA ASP A 34 -5.85 6.80 -28.21
C ASP A 34 -4.58 6.91 -29.07
N ARG A 35 -3.45 6.72 -28.44
CA ARG A 35 -2.16 6.75 -29.08
C ARG A 35 -1.96 5.62 -30.08
N PHE A 36 -2.36 4.39 -29.73
CA PHE A 36 -2.27 3.23 -30.62
C PHE A 36 -3.21 3.34 -31.82
N ASN A 37 -4.40 3.88 -31.59
CA ASN A 37 -5.40 4.02 -32.65
C ASN A 37 -5.04 5.14 -33.63
N ASP A 38 -4.55 6.27 -33.13
CA ASP A 38 -4.25 7.43 -33.96
C ASP A 38 -2.88 7.32 -34.61
N GLN A 39 -1.91 6.70 -33.98
CA GLN A 39 -0.53 6.60 -34.47
C GLN A 39 0.12 5.25 -34.10
N PRO A 40 -0.22 4.18 -34.80
CA PRO A 40 0.30 2.84 -34.52
C PRO A 40 1.84 2.75 -34.53
N GLU A 41 2.51 3.62 -35.34
CA GLU A 41 3.98 3.67 -35.42
C GLU A 41 4.62 4.13 -34.11
N LEU A 42 3.90 4.83 -33.23
CA LEU A 42 4.40 5.24 -31.93
C LEU A 42 4.54 4.06 -30.98
N SER A 43 3.87 2.96 -31.24
CA SER A 43 3.95 1.74 -30.44
C SER A 43 5.38 1.20 -30.29
N THR A 44 6.27 1.58 -31.20
CA THR A 44 7.68 1.17 -31.20
C THR A 44 8.61 2.21 -30.57
N LYS A 45 8.10 3.38 -30.15
CA LYS A 45 8.93 4.47 -29.62
C LYS A 45 9.14 4.33 -28.12
N THR A 46 10.36 4.51 -27.67
CA THR A 46 10.79 4.38 -26.27
C THR A 46 10.19 5.43 -25.32
N GLY A 47 9.62 6.53 -25.85
CA GLY A 47 9.00 7.59 -25.05
C GLY A 47 7.71 7.18 -24.30
N TRP A 48 7.16 6.00 -24.59
CA TRP A 48 5.99 5.43 -23.91
C TRP A 48 6.29 4.83 -22.55
N TRP A 49 7.55 4.56 -22.30
CA TRP A 49 7.99 3.78 -21.17
C TRP A 49 8.87 4.63 -20.27
N LYS A 50 8.55 4.65 -19.00
CA LYS A 50 9.39 5.23 -17.97
C LYS A 50 9.95 4.08 -17.13
N ASN A 51 11.24 4.10 -16.88
CA ASN A 51 11.85 3.15 -15.97
C ASN A 51 11.27 3.30 -14.57
N THR A 52 10.82 2.21 -14.00
CA THR A 52 10.43 2.19 -12.58
C THR A 52 11.65 2.36 -11.70
N THR A 53 11.46 2.96 -10.54
CA THR A 53 12.52 3.16 -9.56
C THR A 53 12.81 1.83 -8.85
N VAL A 54 14.08 1.42 -8.80
CA VAL A 54 14.47 0.23 -8.03
C VAL A 54 14.21 0.48 -6.55
N LYS A 55 13.38 -0.35 -5.93
CA LYS A 55 13.06 -0.29 -4.50
C LYS A 55 13.99 -1.22 -3.73
N SER A 56 14.72 -0.67 -2.77
CA SER A 56 15.61 -1.44 -1.89
C SER A 56 15.24 -1.16 -0.43
N LEU A 57 14.93 -2.22 0.33
CA LEU A 57 14.46 -2.09 1.70
C LEU A 57 15.22 -3.04 2.62
N ILE A 58 15.55 -2.53 3.80
CA ILE A 58 16.13 -3.30 4.89
C ILE A 58 15.07 -3.41 5.99
N SER A 59 14.85 -4.63 6.52
CA SER A 59 13.86 -4.93 7.55
C SER A 59 14.54 -5.31 8.88
N PRO A 60 15.08 -4.35 9.64
CA PRO A 60 15.75 -4.64 10.91
C PRO A 60 14.72 -5.08 11.96
N ARG A 61 15.12 -6.09 12.74
CA ARG A 61 14.34 -6.60 13.86
C ARG A 61 15.29 -6.84 15.03
N ALA A 62 14.89 -6.42 16.21
CA ALA A 62 15.64 -6.62 17.42
C ALA A 62 14.69 -7.00 18.56
N ALA A 63 15.11 -7.93 19.41
CA ALA A 63 14.37 -8.28 20.60
C ALA A 63 15.37 -8.54 21.75
N VAL A 64 15.01 -8.08 22.94
CA VAL A 64 15.75 -8.29 24.16
C VAL A 64 14.79 -8.79 25.22
N ALA A 65 15.22 -9.80 25.98
CA ALA A 65 14.51 -10.29 27.15
C ALA A 65 15.45 -10.27 28.33
N TYR A 66 14.97 -9.76 29.45
CA TYR A 66 15.74 -9.65 30.68
C TYR A 66 14.98 -10.28 31.85
N PRO A 67 15.54 -11.32 32.52
CA PRO A 67 14.94 -11.90 33.71
C PRO A 67 15.07 -10.92 34.88
N ILE A 68 13.92 -10.51 35.43
CA ILE A 68 13.85 -9.62 36.60
C ILE A 68 13.79 -10.39 37.92
N SER A 69 13.42 -11.68 37.83
CA SER A 69 13.43 -12.62 38.93
C SER A 69 13.45 -14.05 38.41
N ASP A 70 13.54 -15.07 39.26
CA ASP A 70 13.44 -16.49 38.88
C ASP A 70 12.11 -16.84 38.20
N LYS A 71 11.10 -15.98 38.34
CA LYS A 71 9.71 -16.20 37.88
C LYS A 71 9.19 -15.07 36.99
N GLY A 72 10.04 -14.11 36.65
CA GLY A 72 9.63 -12.92 35.90
C GLY A 72 10.63 -12.52 34.82
N VAL A 73 10.09 -12.15 33.65
CA VAL A 73 10.86 -11.70 32.50
C VAL A 73 10.20 -10.47 31.90
N ILE A 74 10.97 -9.43 31.69
CA ILE A 74 10.60 -8.30 30.81
C ILE A 74 11.19 -8.55 29.44
N HIS A 75 10.43 -8.26 28.39
CA HIS A 75 10.93 -8.28 27.03
C HIS A 75 10.55 -7.01 26.29
N PHE A 76 11.42 -6.60 25.38
CA PHE A 76 11.20 -5.53 24.43
C PHE A 76 11.48 -6.06 23.04
N ALA A 77 10.61 -5.74 22.09
CA ALA A 77 10.81 -6.05 20.68
C ALA A 77 10.58 -4.81 19.81
N TYR A 78 11.42 -4.68 18.81
CA TYR A 78 11.32 -3.70 17.74
C TYR A 78 11.35 -4.43 16.40
N GLY A 79 10.50 -4.01 15.47
CA GLY A 79 10.50 -4.55 14.13
C GLY A 79 10.13 -3.49 13.11
N TYR A 80 10.89 -3.45 12.02
CA TYR A 80 10.54 -2.76 10.80
C TYR A 80 10.15 -3.80 9.75
N PHE A 81 8.96 -3.67 9.22
CA PHE A 81 8.39 -4.62 8.25
C PHE A 81 8.00 -3.88 6.99
N PHE A 82 8.04 -4.56 5.87
CA PHE A 82 7.49 -4.05 4.63
C PHE A 82 6.66 -5.12 3.92
N LYS A 83 5.67 -4.67 3.16
CA LYS A 83 4.85 -5.50 2.28
C LYS A 83 4.88 -4.87 0.90
N ILE A 84 5.23 -5.67 -0.11
CA ILE A 84 5.14 -5.25 -1.52
C ILE A 84 3.64 -5.13 -1.87
N PRO A 85 3.22 -4.07 -2.58
CA PRO A 85 1.85 -3.95 -3.06
C PRO A 85 1.43 -5.17 -3.89
N ASP A 86 0.15 -5.49 -3.89
CA ASP A 86 -0.39 -6.58 -4.68
C ASP A 86 -0.18 -6.30 -6.18
N PHE A 87 0.11 -7.31 -6.97
CA PHE A 87 0.39 -7.16 -8.41
C PHE A 87 -0.76 -6.52 -9.18
N SER A 88 -2.00 -6.72 -8.73
CA SER A 88 -3.16 -6.02 -9.29
C SER A 88 -3.08 -4.51 -9.14
N LEU A 89 -2.48 -3.99 -8.08
CA LEU A 89 -2.29 -2.55 -7.88
C LEU A 89 -1.12 -1.99 -8.70
N LEU A 90 -0.16 -2.84 -9.06
CA LEU A 90 0.98 -2.48 -9.88
C LEU A 90 0.66 -2.54 -11.38
N TYR A 91 -0.08 -3.57 -11.81
CA TYR A 91 -0.26 -3.94 -13.22
C TYR A 91 -1.73 -4.16 -13.57
N ASP A 92 -2.63 -3.34 -13.03
CA ASP A 92 -4.04 -3.45 -13.38
C ASP A 92 -4.25 -3.19 -14.89
N GLU A 93 -5.06 -4.04 -15.52
CA GLU A 93 -5.23 -4.07 -16.97
C GLU A 93 -5.74 -2.74 -17.52
N THR A 94 -4.85 -2.04 -18.17
CA THR A 94 -5.10 -0.74 -18.77
C THR A 94 -5.93 -0.84 -20.04
N ASP A 95 -5.71 -1.89 -20.84
CA ASP A 95 -6.40 -2.09 -22.12
C ASP A 95 -7.91 -2.26 -21.95
N TYR A 96 -8.34 -2.90 -20.87
CA TYR A 96 -9.76 -3.07 -20.57
C TYR A 96 -10.43 -1.80 -20.05
N LYS A 97 -9.69 -0.96 -19.31
CA LYS A 97 -10.24 0.25 -18.67
C LYS A 97 -10.31 1.47 -19.59
N LEU A 98 -9.62 1.43 -20.70
CA LEU A 98 -9.59 2.50 -21.69
C LEU A 98 -10.73 2.40 -22.73
N SER A 99 -11.83 1.74 -22.41
CA SER A 99 -12.95 1.66 -23.35
C SER A 99 -13.61 3.03 -23.54
N GLU A 100 -13.92 3.35 -24.78
CA GLU A 100 -14.40 4.66 -25.28
C GLU A 100 -15.75 5.16 -24.72
N THR A 101 -16.40 4.42 -23.82
CA THR A 101 -17.81 4.65 -23.47
C THR A 101 -18.05 5.45 -22.19
N GLY A 102 -17.00 6.02 -21.55
CA GLY A 102 -17.17 6.77 -20.28
C GLY A 102 -16.36 8.04 -20.21
N SER A 103 -16.78 8.96 -19.34
CA SER A 103 -16.03 10.17 -19.01
C SER A 103 -14.90 9.92 -18.00
N ASN A 104 -14.95 8.78 -17.30
CA ASN A 104 -13.94 8.37 -16.31
C ASN A 104 -13.40 6.99 -16.65
N PHE A 105 -12.08 6.88 -16.76
CA PHE A 105 -11.41 5.64 -17.17
C PHE A 105 -11.09 4.67 -16.03
N GLY A 106 -11.47 4.98 -14.80
CA GLY A 106 -11.16 4.15 -13.63
C GLY A 106 -9.77 4.39 -13.06
N ILE A 107 -9.30 3.46 -12.25
CA ILE A 107 -8.00 3.54 -11.59
C ILE A 107 -7.03 2.62 -12.32
N PHE A 108 -5.87 3.15 -12.69
CA PHE A 108 -4.80 2.39 -13.34
C PHE A 108 -3.78 1.90 -12.32
N GLY A 109 -3.21 0.74 -12.58
CA GLY A 109 -2.07 0.22 -11.84
C GLY A 109 -0.87 1.17 -11.91
N ASN A 110 -0.08 1.21 -10.85
CA ASN A 110 1.13 2.02 -10.78
C ASN A 110 2.34 1.15 -10.42
N PRO A 111 3.18 0.78 -11.40
CA PRO A 111 4.37 -0.05 -11.15
C PRO A 111 5.41 0.61 -10.24
N ASP A 112 5.33 1.93 -10.03
CA ASP A 112 6.28 2.67 -9.20
C ASP A 112 5.80 2.85 -7.74
N LEU A 113 4.75 2.13 -7.32
CA LEU A 113 4.31 2.12 -5.93
C LEU A 113 5.43 1.68 -4.99
N GLU A 114 5.51 2.35 -3.86
CA GLU A 114 6.42 1.98 -2.79
C GLU A 114 5.80 0.87 -1.93
N PRO A 115 6.63 -0.01 -1.36
CA PRO A 115 6.16 -0.97 -0.38
C PRO A 115 5.55 -0.31 0.85
N GLU A 116 4.46 -0.90 1.33
CA GLU A 116 3.87 -0.55 2.62
C GLU A 116 4.88 -0.85 3.73
N THR A 117 5.04 0.04 4.67
CA THR A 117 5.99 -0.12 5.77
C THR A 117 5.29 -0.10 7.11
N THR A 118 5.75 -0.93 8.06
CA THR A 118 5.21 -0.97 9.42
C THR A 118 6.36 -0.98 10.43
N VAL A 119 6.33 -0.01 11.32
CA VAL A 119 7.19 0.01 12.51
C VAL A 119 6.39 -0.53 13.70
N SER A 120 6.93 -1.50 14.40
CA SER A 120 6.28 -2.12 15.57
C SER A 120 7.19 -2.09 16.78
N TYR A 121 6.65 -1.66 17.90
CA TYR A 121 7.25 -1.73 19.23
C TYR A 121 6.39 -2.59 20.13
N GLU A 122 7.01 -3.45 20.90
CA GLU A 122 6.34 -4.27 21.92
C GLU A 122 7.17 -4.26 23.21
N LEU A 123 6.51 -4.01 24.32
CA LEU A 123 7.04 -4.16 25.66
C LEU A 123 6.15 -5.15 26.43
N GLY A 124 6.75 -6.18 27.00
CA GLY A 124 5.97 -7.18 27.72
C GLY A 124 6.63 -7.60 29.02
N LEU A 125 5.77 -7.96 29.96
CA LEU A 125 6.10 -8.57 31.25
C LEU A 125 5.45 -9.93 31.32
N LYS A 126 6.21 -10.96 31.62
CA LYS A 126 5.72 -12.30 31.98
C LYS A 126 6.11 -12.59 33.40
N GLN A 127 5.14 -12.95 34.26
CA GLN A 127 5.37 -13.22 35.67
C GLN A 127 4.59 -14.45 36.09
N GLU A 128 5.25 -15.40 36.75
CA GLU A 128 4.54 -16.43 37.55
C GLU A 128 4.12 -15.79 38.87
N ILE A 129 2.80 -15.65 39.05
CA ILE A 129 2.19 -15.00 40.23
C ILE A 129 1.78 -15.98 41.30
N ALA A 130 1.59 -17.25 40.95
CA ALA A 130 1.31 -18.35 41.89
C ALA A 130 1.71 -19.67 41.23
N ALA A 131 1.75 -20.76 41.99
CA ALA A 131 1.98 -22.09 41.45
C ALA A 131 1.04 -22.38 40.29
N ASN A 132 1.61 -22.76 39.14
CA ASN A 132 0.89 -23.04 37.89
C ASN A 132 0.06 -21.88 37.33
N THR A 133 0.32 -20.62 37.76
CA THR A 133 -0.42 -19.45 37.32
C THR A 133 0.56 -18.41 36.78
N ARG A 134 0.41 -18.04 35.51
CA ARG A 134 1.22 -17.04 34.81
C ARG A 134 0.34 -15.86 34.43
N PHE A 135 0.88 -14.68 34.65
CA PHE A 135 0.34 -13.42 34.14
C PHE A 135 1.27 -12.88 33.07
N GLU A 136 0.72 -12.38 31.98
CA GLU A 136 1.44 -11.71 30.92
C GLU A 136 0.74 -10.38 30.62
N LEU A 137 1.52 -9.29 30.58
CA LEU A 137 1.06 -7.97 30.16
C LEU A 137 1.93 -7.50 29.02
N LYS A 138 1.32 -7.13 27.90
CA LYS A 138 1.99 -6.58 26.73
C LYS A 138 1.41 -5.23 26.40
N ALA A 139 2.27 -4.25 26.14
CA ALA A 139 1.93 -2.99 25.48
C ALA A 139 2.54 -3.00 24.08
N PHE A 140 1.78 -2.55 23.10
CA PHE A 140 2.26 -2.47 21.72
C PHE A 140 1.90 -1.15 21.08
N TYR A 141 2.75 -0.75 20.13
CA TYR A 141 2.55 0.38 19.25
C TYR A 141 2.97 -0.04 17.83
N ARG A 142 2.09 0.20 16.86
CA ARG A 142 2.36 -0.06 15.44
C ARG A 142 2.00 1.15 14.63
N ASP A 143 2.91 1.57 13.76
CA ASP A 143 2.72 2.67 12.82
C ASP A 143 2.97 2.14 11.40
N ALA A 144 1.92 2.10 10.59
CA ALA A 144 1.98 1.67 9.21
C ALA A 144 1.84 2.86 8.28
N ARG A 145 2.65 2.89 7.24
CA ARG A 145 2.76 3.97 6.26
C ARG A 145 2.77 3.42 4.85
N ASN A 146 2.56 4.32 3.90
CA ASN A 146 2.59 4.02 2.47
C ASN A 146 1.50 3.03 2.03
N TYR A 147 0.35 3.02 2.70
CA TYR A 147 -0.79 2.28 2.17
C TYR A 147 -1.20 2.83 0.81
N VAL A 148 -1.56 1.92 -0.06
CA VAL A 148 -2.01 2.24 -1.40
C VAL A 148 -3.44 2.75 -1.36
N SER A 149 -3.68 3.86 -2.06
CA SER A 149 -5.00 4.46 -2.23
C SER A 149 -5.12 5.04 -3.63
N SER A 150 -6.33 5.45 -4.02
CA SER A 150 -6.52 6.19 -5.27
C SER A 150 -5.88 7.58 -5.18
N GLY A 151 -5.21 7.98 -6.25
CA GLY A 151 -4.68 9.32 -6.42
C GLY A 151 -5.78 10.34 -6.75
N ILE A 152 -5.38 11.59 -6.92
CA ILE A 152 -6.26 12.63 -7.42
C ILE A 152 -6.58 12.39 -8.90
N PRO A 153 -7.76 12.82 -9.40
CA PRO A 153 -8.09 12.73 -10.81
C PRO A 153 -7.07 13.53 -11.65
N ILE A 154 -6.60 12.91 -12.70
CA ILE A 154 -5.75 13.56 -13.71
C ILE A 154 -6.67 13.92 -14.87
N ASP A 155 -6.89 15.22 -15.05
CA ASP A 155 -7.77 15.76 -16.10
C ASP A 155 -7.11 15.61 -17.46
N LEU A 156 -7.85 15.05 -18.40
CA LEU A 156 -7.43 14.84 -19.79
C LEU A 156 -8.00 15.88 -20.75
N GLY A 157 -8.82 16.79 -20.25
CA GLY A 157 -9.65 17.67 -21.06
C GLY A 157 -10.96 17.03 -21.47
N ASP A 158 -11.86 17.80 -22.04
CA ASP A 158 -13.19 17.38 -22.50
C ASP A 158 -14.06 16.65 -21.45
N GLY A 159 -13.80 16.93 -20.17
CA GLY A 159 -14.52 16.29 -19.05
C GLY A 159 -14.13 14.85 -18.80
N LYS A 160 -13.01 14.42 -19.31
CA LYS A 160 -12.44 13.08 -19.07
C LYS A 160 -11.35 13.14 -18.01
N ALA A 161 -11.29 12.15 -17.14
CA ALA A 161 -10.24 12.02 -16.14
C ALA A 161 -9.86 10.56 -15.92
N TYR A 162 -8.64 10.32 -15.49
CA TYR A 162 -8.19 9.02 -15.03
C TYR A 162 -7.53 9.13 -13.64
N TYR A 163 -7.38 8.01 -12.99
CA TYR A 163 -6.80 7.90 -11.65
C TYR A 163 -5.65 6.89 -11.67
N THR A 164 -4.69 7.06 -10.79
CA THR A 164 -3.63 6.08 -10.56
C THR A 164 -3.55 5.74 -9.08
N PHE A 165 -3.07 4.56 -8.75
CA PHE A 165 -2.77 4.23 -7.37
C PHE A 165 -1.55 5.00 -6.88
N VAL A 166 -1.60 5.47 -5.63
CA VAL A 166 -0.53 6.22 -4.95
C VAL A 166 -0.37 5.74 -3.52
N ASN A 167 0.81 5.96 -2.93
CA ASN A 167 1.08 5.69 -1.52
C ASN A 167 0.78 6.96 -0.71
N LYS A 168 -0.35 7.04 -0.05
CA LYS A 168 -0.71 8.22 0.77
C LYS A 168 -1.27 7.89 2.15
N ASP A 169 -1.81 6.69 2.32
CA ASP A 169 -2.54 6.35 3.52
C ASP A 169 -1.65 5.78 4.63
N TYR A 170 -2.16 5.83 5.84
CA TYR A 170 -1.47 5.38 7.04
C TYR A 170 -2.43 4.74 8.03
N SER A 171 -1.90 3.95 8.94
CA SER A 171 -2.61 3.51 10.13
C SER A 171 -1.70 3.45 11.34
N ASN A 172 -2.28 3.73 12.50
CA ASN A 172 -1.64 3.64 13.78
C ASN A 172 -2.47 2.77 14.72
N SER A 173 -1.86 1.83 15.37
CA SER A 173 -2.55 1.04 16.40
C SER A 173 -1.70 0.91 17.65
N ARG A 174 -2.32 1.09 18.80
CA ARG A 174 -1.69 1.00 20.12
C ARG A 174 -2.62 0.34 21.11
N GLY A 175 -2.05 -0.38 22.04
CA GLY A 175 -2.88 -1.05 23.03
C GLY A 175 -2.11 -1.84 24.04
N ILE A 176 -2.87 -2.50 24.90
CA ILE A 176 -2.39 -3.44 25.91
C ILE A 176 -3.14 -4.77 25.78
N ILE A 177 -2.43 -5.85 26.05
CA ILE A 177 -2.97 -7.21 26.14
C ILE A 177 -2.58 -7.74 27.48
N ALA A 178 -3.56 -8.17 28.29
CA ALA A 178 -3.36 -8.83 29.56
C ALA A 178 -3.85 -10.28 29.44
N THR A 179 -2.99 -11.23 29.78
CA THR A 179 -3.29 -12.66 29.71
C THR A 179 -3.04 -13.30 31.06
N ILE A 180 -3.99 -14.08 31.55
CA ILE A 180 -3.81 -14.96 32.71
C ILE A 180 -3.95 -16.40 32.24
N TYR A 181 -2.92 -17.18 32.49
CA TYR A 181 -2.91 -18.61 32.22
C TYR A 181 -2.81 -19.38 33.54
N ARG A 182 -3.66 -20.40 33.75
CA ARG A 182 -3.60 -21.28 34.89
C ARG A 182 -3.76 -22.73 34.48
N ARG A 183 -2.88 -23.58 35.01
CA ARG A 183 -2.99 -25.02 34.91
C ARG A 183 -3.65 -25.56 36.19
N PHE A 184 -4.82 -26.16 36.07
CA PHE A 184 -5.59 -26.69 37.21
C PHE A 184 -5.18 -28.13 37.56
N SER A 185 -4.81 -28.92 36.54
CA SER A 185 -4.35 -30.28 36.66
C SER A 185 -3.47 -30.68 35.47
N ASN A 186 -3.01 -31.93 35.42
CA ASN A 186 -2.26 -32.42 34.24
C ASN A 186 -3.12 -32.48 32.96
N LEU A 187 -4.44 -32.50 33.11
CA LEU A 187 -5.39 -32.64 32.01
C LEU A 187 -6.19 -31.38 31.73
N LEU A 188 -6.21 -30.41 32.66
CA LEU A 188 -7.04 -29.23 32.55
C LEU A 188 -6.22 -27.95 32.77
N GLY A 189 -6.37 -26.99 31.88
CA GLY A 189 -5.86 -25.64 31.98
C GLY A 189 -6.86 -24.62 31.42
N GLY A 190 -6.70 -23.36 31.78
CA GLY A 190 -7.52 -22.24 31.28
C GLY A 190 -6.68 -21.02 31.01
N GLN A 191 -7.15 -20.20 30.08
CA GLN A 191 -6.56 -18.92 29.71
C GLN A 191 -7.67 -17.88 29.62
N LEU A 192 -7.38 -16.68 30.07
CA LEU A 192 -8.21 -15.50 29.93
C LEU A 192 -7.37 -14.39 29.32
N ASP A 193 -7.84 -13.83 28.23
CA ASP A 193 -7.20 -12.72 27.53
C ASP A 193 -8.10 -11.50 27.56
N TYR A 194 -7.51 -10.35 27.85
CA TYR A 194 -8.14 -9.04 27.74
C TYR A 194 -7.29 -8.15 26.83
N THR A 195 -7.90 -7.57 25.81
CA THR A 195 -7.25 -6.65 24.89
C THR A 195 -7.96 -5.31 24.90
N TYR A 196 -7.21 -4.24 25.12
CA TYR A 196 -7.63 -2.88 24.86
C TYR A 196 -6.78 -2.29 23.76
N GLN A 197 -7.42 -1.85 22.68
CA GLN A 197 -6.74 -1.32 21.51
C GLN A 197 -7.43 -0.06 21.01
N VAL A 198 -6.63 0.93 20.63
CA VAL A 198 -7.04 2.08 19.83
C VAL A 198 -6.36 1.98 18.49
N ALA A 199 -7.15 2.05 17.41
CA ALA A 199 -6.66 2.07 16.04
C ALA A 199 -7.19 3.32 15.35
N GLU A 200 -6.31 4.00 14.67
CA GLU A 200 -6.58 5.21 13.89
C GLU A 200 -5.93 5.05 12.53
N GLY A 201 -6.52 5.56 11.48
CA GLY A 201 -5.93 5.48 10.14
C GLY A 201 -6.80 6.12 9.09
N ALA A 202 -6.22 6.29 7.93
CA ALA A 202 -6.96 6.59 6.72
C ALA A 202 -7.67 5.33 6.21
N ASN A 203 -8.50 5.50 5.20
CA ASN A 203 -9.29 4.44 4.60
C ASN A 203 -8.43 3.24 4.16
N SER A 204 -8.88 2.03 4.47
CA SER A 204 -8.16 0.80 4.17
C SER A 204 -8.46 0.22 2.78
N ASN A 205 -9.44 0.80 2.06
CA ASN A 205 -9.82 0.34 0.73
C ASN A 205 -9.24 1.28 -0.35
N PRO A 206 -8.31 0.82 -1.19
CA PRO A 206 -7.67 1.66 -2.21
C PRO A 206 -8.62 2.31 -3.20
N VAL A 207 -9.82 1.77 -3.39
CA VAL A 207 -10.81 2.24 -4.37
C VAL A 207 -11.98 3.02 -3.76
N GLU A 208 -12.05 3.15 -2.45
CA GLU A 208 -13.22 3.76 -1.78
C GLU A 208 -13.31 5.26 -2.05
N GLU A 209 -12.19 5.97 -2.03
CA GLU A 209 -12.14 7.39 -2.35
C GLU A 209 -12.57 7.66 -3.80
N PHE A 210 -12.12 6.80 -4.73
CA PHE A 210 -12.57 6.85 -6.12
C PHE A 210 -14.10 6.65 -6.22
N GLY A 211 -14.65 5.69 -5.47
CA GLY A 211 -16.09 5.48 -5.40
C GLY A 211 -16.86 6.68 -4.82
N ALA A 212 -16.32 7.37 -3.82
CA ALA A 212 -16.92 8.56 -3.22
C ALA A 212 -16.96 9.74 -4.21
N VAL A 213 -15.87 9.97 -4.93
CA VAL A 213 -15.79 11.02 -5.98
C VAL A 213 -16.78 10.73 -7.11
N LEU A 214 -16.88 9.48 -7.57
CA LEU A 214 -17.87 9.10 -8.59
C LEU A 214 -19.32 9.28 -8.13
N ALA A 215 -19.58 9.11 -6.84
CA ALA A 215 -20.91 9.30 -6.24
C ALA A 215 -21.25 10.79 -5.98
N GLY A 216 -20.32 11.73 -6.26
CA GLY A 216 -20.50 13.15 -6.02
C GLY A 216 -20.48 13.55 -4.53
N ASN A 217 -19.92 12.70 -3.69
CA ASN A 217 -19.71 12.99 -2.28
C ASN A 217 -18.30 13.54 -2.09
N GLU A 218 -18.11 14.84 -2.27
CA GLU A 218 -16.89 15.57 -1.89
C GLU A 218 -16.91 15.94 -0.39
#